data_03298c857d9d0a50488c08b889ba0cda
#
_entry.id   03298c857d9d0a50488c08b889ba0cda
#
_cell.length_a   1.000
_cell.length_b   1.000
_cell.length_c   1.000
_cell.angle_alpha   90.00
_cell.angle_beta   90.00
_cell.angle_gamma   90.00
#
_symmetry.space_group_name_H-M   'P 1'
#
loop_
_entity.id
_entity.type
_entity.pdbx_description
1 polymer ?
#
loop_
_entity_poly.entity_id
_entity_poly.type
_entity_poly.pdbx_seq_one_letter_code
_entity_poly.pdbx_strand_id
1 'polypeptide(L)'
;MGLTEGKKEETVIRIGTRSSRLALAQTQLAADAIKKVCPEARIEIVPLVTKGDKILGKPLTEFGGKGAFVEEFERALLEGDIDLAVHSAKDLPEKLADGLGIEAVLKRGDPRDVLVTVKGRDFGPFVAEKTAPEQEDREPAPFIVGTGSPRRRIQIEEWLKRHWNRTSECRLLRWNVNTRLEKLWNGE
;
A
#
# COMPACT_ATOMS: atom_id res chain seq x y z
N MET A 1 47.05 -25.06 -25.90
CA MET A 1 46.74 -24.89 -24.46
C MET A 1 45.52 -23.98 -24.41
N GLY A 2 44.31 -24.57 -24.45
CA GLY A 2 43.05 -23.84 -24.53
C GLY A 2 42.69 -23.29 -23.18
N LEU A 3 42.53 -21.98 -23.08
CA LEU A 3 41.92 -21.32 -21.94
C LEU A 3 40.45 -21.70 -21.92
N THR A 4 40.02 -22.52 -20.95
CA THR A 4 38.62 -22.72 -20.67
C THR A 4 38.06 -21.39 -20.16
N GLU A 5 37.28 -20.74 -20.99
CA GLU A 5 36.40 -19.64 -20.55
C GLU A 5 35.47 -20.23 -19.47
N GLY A 6 35.75 -19.90 -18.21
CA GLY A 6 34.87 -20.21 -17.11
C GLY A 6 33.50 -19.57 -17.39
N LYS A 7 32.47 -20.39 -17.55
CA LYS A 7 31.08 -19.90 -17.52
C LYS A 7 30.91 -19.07 -16.25
N LYS A 8 30.77 -17.75 -16.39
CA LYS A 8 30.32 -16.90 -15.28
C LYS A 8 28.96 -17.46 -14.85
N GLU A 9 28.88 -18.01 -13.65
CA GLU A 9 27.60 -18.41 -13.06
C GLU A 9 26.68 -17.18 -13.03
N GLU A 10 25.53 -17.31 -13.66
CA GLU A 10 24.53 -16.26 -13.68
C GLU A 10 24.00 -16.06 -12.25
N THR A 11 24.24 -14.90 -11.66
CA THR A 11 23.71 -14.58 -10.34
C THR A 11 22.21 -14.37 -10.45
N VAL A 12 21.42 -15.28 -9.87
CA VAL A 12 19.97 -15.17 -9.77
C VAL A 12 19.60 -14.56 -8.43
N ILE A 13 18.75 -13.53 -8.44
CA ILE A 13 18.23 -12.88 -7.23
C ILE A 13 16.72 -13.04 -7.22
N ARG A 14 16.19 -13.80 -6.26
CA ARG A 14 14.76 -14.07 -6.07
C ARG A 14 14.19 -13.05 -5.08
N ILE A 15 13.27 -12.23 -5.56
CA ILE A 15 12.64 -11.17 -4.77
C ILE A 15 11.22 -11.57 -4.39
N GLY A 16 10.98 -11.81 -3.10
CA GLY A 16 9.66 -12.05 -2.56
C GLY A 16 8.80 -10.80 -2.52
N THR A 17 7.55 -10.91 -2.94
CA THR A 17 6.58 -9.80 -2.94
C THR A 17 5.15 -10.29 -2.77
N ARG A 18 4.24 -9.41 -2.33
CA ARG A 18 2.80 -9.68 -2.39
C ARG A 18 2.29 -9.51 -3.81
N SER A 19 1.16 -10.16 -4.12
CA SER A 19 0.56 -10.13 -5.46
C SER A 19 -0.20 -8.85 -5.80
N SER A 20 -0.35 -7.89 -4.86
CA SER A 20 -1.05 -6.64 -5.15
C SER A 20 -0.28 -5.77 -6.14
N ARG A 21 -1.00 -5.04 -7.01
CA ARG A 21 -0.37 -4.14 -8.00
C ARG A 21 0.60 -3.14 -7.38
N LEU A 22 0.28 -2.63 -6.18
CA LEU A 22 1.19 -1.72 -5.46
C LEU A 22 2.47 -2.43 -5.04
N ALA A 23 2.37 -3.64 -4.46
CA ALA A 23 3.53 -4.40 -4.03
C ALA A 23 4.42 -4.77 -5.22
N LEU A 24 3.84 -5.23 -6.32
CA LEU A 24 4.58 -5.52 -7.56
C LEU A 24 5.29 -4.28 -8.10
N ALA A 25 4.64 -3.11 -8.12
CA ALA A 25 5.26 -1.86 -8.55
C ALA A 25 6.44 -1.47 -7.64
N GLN A 26 6.31 -1.62 -6.31
CA GLN A 26 7.40 -1.36 -5.37
C GLN A 26 8.56 -2.35 -5.55
N THR A 27 8.24 -3.62 -5.81
CA THR A 27 9.26 -4.64 -6.10
C THR A 27 10.01 -4.35 -7.40
N GLN A 28 9.32 -3.85 -8.43
CA GLN A 28 9.96 -3.44 -9.67
C GLN A 28 10.96 -2.29 -9.44
N LEU A 29 10.63 -1.32 -8.59
CA LEU A 29 11.58 -0.25 -8.22
C LEU A 29 12.84 -0.81 -7.54
N ALA A 30 12.70 -1.82 -6.70
CA ALA A 30 13.84 -2.49 -6.07
C ALA A 30 14.66 -3.27 -7.11
N ALA A 31 14.01 -4.03 -7.98
CA ALA A 31 14.65 -4.76 -9.08
C ALA A 31 15.45 -3.82 -9.99
N ASP A 32 14.86 -2.67 -10.37
CA ASP A 32 15.52 -1.66 -11.20
C ASP A 32 16.73 -1.05 -10.50
N ALA A 33 16.66 -0.86 -9.16
CA ALA A 33 17.78 -0.37 -8.38
C ALA A 33 18.93 -1.39 -8.32
N ILE A 34 18.61 -2.68 -8.14
CA ILE A 34 19.60 -3.77 -8.16
C ILE A 34 20.25 -3.86 -9.54
N LYS A 35 19.47 -3.82 -10.61
CA LYS A 35 19.98 -3.88 -11.99
C LYS A 35 20.93 -2.75 -12.35
N LYS A 36 20.83 -1.58 -11.71
CA LYS A 36 21.78 -0.46 -11.91
C LYS A 36 23.16 -0.77 -11.37
N VAL A 37 23.28 -1.56 -10.30
CA VAL A 37 24.56 -1.91 -9.67
C VAL A 37 25.05 -3.31 -10.03
N CYS A 38 24.15 -4.20 -10.43
CA CYS A 38 24.43 -5.56 -10.90
C CYS A 38 23.67 -5.84 -12.20
N PRO A 39 24.08 -5.29 -13.34
CA PRO A 39 23.35 -5.43 -14.62
C PRO A 39 23.22 -6.89 -15.06
N GLU A 40 24.19 -7.73 -14.75
CA GLU A 40 24.26 -9.14 -15.09
C GLU A 40 23.35 -10.04 -14.23
N ALA A 41 22.93 -9.58 -13.03
CA ALA A 41 22.08 -10.38 -12.18
C ALA A 41 20.71 -10.65 -12.83
N ARG A 42 20.24 -11.88 -12.82
CA ARG A 42 18.89 -12.25 -13.22
C ARG A 42 17.95 -12.05 -12.04
N ILE A 43 16.94 -11.21 -12.20
CA ILE A 43 15.94 -10.97 -11.16
C ILE A 43 14.73 -11.88 -11.40
N GLU A 44 14.34 -12.62 -10.37
CA GLU A 44 13.10 -13.40 -10.33
C GLU A 44 12.16 -12.83 -9.29
N ILE A 45 10.96 -12.43 -9.69
CA ILE A 45 9.93 -11.93 -8.78
C ILE A 45 9.07 -13.11 -8.33
N VAL A 46 9.03 -13.38 -7.01
CA VAL A 46 8.33 -14.51 -6.39
C VAL A 46 7.12 -13.97 -5.59
N PRO A 47 5.89 -14.04 -6.16
CA PRO A 47 4.70 -13.63 -5.42
C PRO A 47 4.37 -14.62 -4.30
N LEU A 48 4.22 -14.12 -3.07
CA LEU A 48 3.79 -14.88 -1.90
C LEU A 48 2.41 -14.41 -1.44
N VAL A 49 1.58 -15.33 -0.99
CA VAL A 49 0.26 -15.04 -0.43
C VAL A 49 0.33 -15.09 1.07
N THR A 50 0.04 -13.97 1.74
CA THR A 50 0.09 -13.88 3.20
C THR A 50 -1.25 -14.20 3.86
N LYS A 51 -1.23 -14.52 5.16
CA LYS A 51 -2.46 -14.67 5.97
C LYS A 51 -3.32 -13.41 5.91
N GLY A 52 -2.69 -12.23 5.92
CA GLY A 52 -3.37 -10.95 5.80
C GLY A 52 -4.09 -10.75 4.46
N ASP A 53 -3.61 -11.37 3.38
CA ASP A 53 -4.27 -11.33 2.07
C ASP A 53 -5.51 -12.23 2.00
N LYS A 54 -5.56 -13.28 2.80
CA LYS A 54 -6.67 -14.25 2.84
C LYS A 54 -7.86 -13.78 3.68
N ILE A 55 -7.63 -12.94 4.70
CA ILE A 55 -8.66 -12.55 5.66
C ILE A 55 -9.11 -11.11 5.39
N LEU A 56 -10.11 -10.94 4.55
CA LEU A 56 -10.60 -9.62 4.13
C LEU A 56 -11.79 -9.08 4.94
N GLY A 57 -12.52 -9.94 5.65
CA GLY A 57 -13.79 -9.60 6.29
C GLY A 57 -13.71 -9.06 7.72
N LYS A 58 -12.53 -9.02 8.35
CA LYS A 58 -12.36 -8.60 9.75
C LYS A 58 -11.37 -7.45 9.90
N PRO A 59 -11.51 -6.58 10.91
CA PRO A 59 -10.49 -5.57 11.23
C PRO A 59 -9.13 -6.21 11.49
N LEU A 60 -8.03 -5.55 11.06
CA LEU A 60 -6.66 -6.04 11.31
C LEU A 60 -6.34 -6.21 12.79
N THR A 61 -7.04 -5.49 13.66
CA THR A 61 -6.91 -5.58 15.12
C THR A 61 -7.44 -6.89 15.71
N GLU A 62 -8.31 -7.60 14.99
CA GLU A 62 -8.92 -8.84 15.46
C GLU A 62 -8.13 -10.10 15.07
N PHE A 63 -7.21 -9.98 14.10
CA PHE A 63 -6.39 -11.10 13.68
C PHE A 63 -4.96 -10.67 13.35
N GLY A 64 -4.02 -11.39 13.88
CA GLY A 64 -2.66 -11.40 13.40
C GLY A 64 -1.81 -10.18 13.70
N GLY A 65 -2.16 -9.29 14.58
CA GLY A 65 -1.27 -8.27 15.10
C GLY A 65 -0.18 -7.74 14.12
N LYS A 66 0.96 -7.40 14.66
CA LYS A 66 2.18 -7.08 13.92
C LYS A 66 2.74 -8.39 13.31
N GLY A 67 2.62 -8.60 12.01
CA GLY A 67 3.21 -9.77 11.35
C GLY A 67 2.31 -10.49 10.34
N ALA A 68 1.01 -10.19 10.30
CA ALA A 68 0.06 -10.86 9.38
C ALA A 68 0.46 -10.80 7.88
N PHE A 69 1.43 -9.96 7.52
CA PHE A 69 1.93 -9.77 6.17
C PHE A 69 3.42 -10.09 6.01
N VAL A 70 4.08 -10.60 7.05
CA VAL A 70 5.54 -10.75 7.09
C VAL A 70 5.99 -12.19 7.36
N GLU A 71 5.25 -12.96 8.16
CA GLU A 71 5.64 -14.32 8.58
C GLU A 71 5.99 -15.25 7.42
N GLU A 72 5.21 -15.21 6.32
CA GLU A 72 5.47 -16.05 5.16
C GLU A 72 6.75 -15.65 4.43
N PHE A 73 7.09 -14.35 4.44
CA PHE A 73 8.33 -13.85 3.85
C PHE A 73 9.54 -14.18 4.72
N GLU A 74 9.43 -14.03 6.05
CA GLU A 74 10.50 -14.39 6.98
C GLU A 74 10.86 -15.88 6.84
N ARG A 75 9.85 -16.74 6.76
CA ARG A 75 10.05 -18.17 6.54
C ARG A 75 10.74 -18.43 5.20
N ALA A 76 10.24 -17.88 4.10
CA ALA A 76 10.82 -18.08 2.77
C ALA A 76 12.26 -17.57 2.66
N LEU A 77 12.61 -16.48 3.38
CA LEU A 77 14.00 -16.01 3.49
C LEU A 77 14.88 -16.99 4.26
N LEU A 78 14.41 -17.48 5.42
CA LEU A 78 15.16 -18.41 6.25
C LEU A 78 15.33 -19.80 5.61
N GLU A 79 14.34 -20.25 4.83
CA GLU A 79 14.38 -21.50 4.06
C GLU A 79 15.19 -21.36 2.76
N GLY A 80 15.54 -20.13 2.36
CA GLY A 80 16.30 -19.86 1.15
C GLY A 80 15.47 -19.98 -0.13
N ASP A 81 14.14 -19.90 -0.05
CA ASP A 81 13.25 -19.88 -1.21
C ASP A 81 13.31 -18.55 -1.96
N ILE A 82 13.57 -17.46 -1.22
CA ILE A 82 13.82 -16.11 -1.74
C ILE A 82 15.10 -15.54 -1.10
N ASP A 83 15.74 -14.62 -1.80
CA ASP A 83 16.99 -14.00 -1.35
C ASP A 83 16.75 -12.67 -0.64
N LEU A 84 15.67 -11.96 -1.02
CA LEU A 84 15.22 -10.74 -0.36
C LEU A 84 13.71 -10.58 -0.52
N ALA A 85 13.11 -9.76 0.35
CA ALA A 85 11.71 -9.40 0.30
C ALA A 85 11.54 -7.88 0.26
N VAL A 86 10.53 -7.39 -0.50
CA VAL A 86 10.22 -5.97 -0.59
C VAL A 86 8.95 -5.65 0.18
N HIS A 87 9.06 -4.74 1.14
CA HIS A 87 7.98 -4.30 2.00
C HIS A 87 7.86 -2.78 2.09
N SER A 88 6.64 -2.29 2.29
CA SER A 88 6.45 -0.95 2.83
C SER A 88 6.88 -0.96 4.30
N ALA A 89 7.78 -0.06 4.71
CA ALA A 89 8.35 -0.07 6.07
C ALA A 89 7.29 -0.04 7.19
N LYS A 90 6.13 0.59 6.96
CA LYS A 90 5.01 0.62 7.91
C LYS A 90 4.39 -0.75 8.21
N ASP A 91 4.60 -1.74 7.33
CA ASP A 91 4.05 -3.08 7.43
C ASP A 91 5.01 -4.06 8.12
N LEU A 92 6.28 -3.63 8.33
CA LEU A 92 7.27 -4.40 9.07
C LEU A 92 7.02 -4.36 10.57
N PRO A 93 7.27 -5.47 11.29
CA PRO A 93 7.25 -5.50 12.74
C PRO A 93 8.43 -4.71 13.32
N GLU A 94 8.36 -4.39 14.62
CA GLU A 94 9.45 -3.74 15.34
C GLU A 94 10.69 -4.64 15.45
N LYS A 95 10.48 -5.95 15.58
CA LYS A 95 11.52 -6.97 15.61
C LYS A 95 11.26 -7.97 14.50
N LEU A 96 12.23 -8.18 13.65
CA LEU A 96 12.25 -9.24 12.64
C LEU A 96 12.67 -10.58 13.27
N ALA A 97 12.45 -11.68 12.57
CA ALA A 97 12.97 -12.97 12.97
C ALA A 97 14.51 -12.94 13.05
N ASP A 98 15.08 -13.73 13.97
CA ASP A 98 16.53 -13.80 14.15
C ASP A 98 17.19 -14.26 12.84
N GLY A 99 18.25 -13.57 12.45
CA GLY A 99 18.96 -13.81 11.18
C GLY A 99 18.47 -12.97 10.00
N LEU A 100 17.42 -12.17 10.19
CA LEU A 100 16.90 -11.24 9.17
C LEU A 100 17.14 -9.79 9.57
N GLY A 101 17.35 -8.92 8.57
CA GLY A 101 17.58 -7.50 8.75
C GLY A 101 16.99 -6.65 7.63
N ILE A 102 16.96 -5.34 7.85
CA ILE A 102 16.65 -4.37 6.80
C ILE A 102 17.96 -3.92 6.19
N GLU A 103 18.31 -4.48 5.04
CA GLU A 103 19.63 -4.28 4.40
C GLU A 103 19.65 -3.03 3.51
N ALA A 104 18.50 -2.61 2.99
CA ALA A 104 18.42 -1.45 2.11
C ALA A 104 17.08 -0.72 2.20
N VAL A 105 17.11 0.57 1.94
CA VAL A 105 15.91 1.44 1.85
C VAL A 105 15.99 2.24 0.56
N LEU A 106 14.92 2.19 -0.23
CA LEU A 106 14.80 3.02 -1.42
C LEU A 106 14.47 4.48 -1.06
N LYS A 107 14.71 5.39 -2.00
CA LYS A 107 14.31 6.79 -1.84
C LYS A 107 12.83 6.87 -1.48
N ARG A 108 12.52 7.59 -0.40
CA ARG A 108 11.15 7.78 0.07
C ARG A 108 10.32 8.54 -0.97
N GLY A 109 9.12 8.03 -1.25
CA GLY A 109 8.11 8.76 -2.02
C GLY A 109 7.43 9.87 -1.20
N ASP A 110 6.51 10.59 -1.83
CA ASP A 110 5.69 11.59 -1.13
C ASP A 110 4.81 10.92 -0.07
N PRO A 111 4.94 11.30 1.23
CA PRO A 111 4.21 10.65 2.31
C PRO A 111 2.80 11.21 2.52
N ARG A 112 2.39 12.24 1.77
CA ARG A 112 1.10 12.90 1.95
C ARG A 112 -0.05 11.97 1.62
N ASP A 113 -1.11 12.06 2.40
CA ASP A 113 -2.37 11.42 2.06
C ASP A 113 -3.05 12.19 0.91
N VAL A 114 -3.76 11.47 0.06
CA VAL A 114 -4.55 12.04 -1.02
C VAL A 114 -6.02 11.72 -0.84
N LEU A 115 -6.88 12.67 -1.14
CA LEU A 115 -8.31 12.47 -1.25
C LEU A 115 -8.65 12.14 -2.71
N VAL A 116 -9.32 11.02 -2.93
CA VAL A 116 -9.75 10.59 -4.27
C VAL A 116 -11.25 10.73 -4.37
N THR A 117 -11.72 11.36 -5.45
CA THR A 117 -13.14 11.59 -5.70
C THR A 117 -13.56 11.00 -7.03
N VAL A 118 -14.85 10.83 -7.24
CA VAL A 118 -15.40 10.45 -8.55
C VAL A 118 -15.24 11.65 -9.50
N LYS A 119 -14.77 11.38 -10.72
CA LYS A 119 -14.57 12.38 -11.76
C LYS A 119 -15.88 13.18 -12.00
N GLY A 120 -15.77 14.49 -12.00
CA GLY A 120 -16.91 15.39 -12.19
C GLY A 120 -17.67 15.75 -10.90
N ARG A 121 -17.28 15.22 -9.74
CA ARG A 121 -17.71 15.75 -8.44
C ARG A 121 -16.64 16.70 -7.93
N ASP A 122 -16.88 17.98 -8.05
CA ASP A 122 -16.00 18.97 -7.46
C ASP A 122 -16.13 18.96 -5.94
N PHE A 123 -14.97 18.92 -5.28
CA PHE A 123 -14.84 18.91 -3.83
C PHE A 123 -14.68 20.32 -3.26
N GLY A 124 -14.99 21.35 -4.06
CA GLY A 124 -14.86 22.72 -3.62
C GLY A 124 -16.12 23.25 -2.95
N PRO A 125 -16.01 24.03 -1.87
CA PRO A 125 -17.12 24.77 -1.30
C PRO A 125 -17.72 25.76 -2.32
N PHE A 126 -16.96 26.12 -3.35
CA PHE A 126 -17.35 27.06 -4.41
C PHE A 126 -18.36 26.51 -5.43
N VAL A 127 -18.58 25.19 -5.51
CA VAL A 127 -19.52 24.62 -6.49
C VAL A 127 -20.87 24.30 -5.83
N ALA A 128 -20.89 24.01 -4.55
CA ALA A 128 -22.14 23.78 -3.82
C ALA A 128 -23.02 25.03 -3.71
N GLU A 129 -22.41 26.23 -3.68
CA GLU A 129 -23.16 27.49 -3.62
C GLU A 129 -23.83 27.89 -4.95
N LYS A 130 -23.39 27.32 -6.09
CA LYS A 130 -23.94 27.73 -7.41
C LYS A 130 -25.03 26.83 -7.96
N THR A 131 -25.31 25.70 -7.39
CA THR A 131 -26.25 24.71 -7.97
C THR A 131 -27.35 24.20 -7.05
N ALA A 132 -27.36 24.55 -5.78
CA ALA A 132 -28.48 24.27 -4.90
C ALA A 132 -29.37 25.53 -4.77
N PRO A 133 -30.68 25.46 -5.03
CA PRO A 133 -31.60 26.53 -4.62
C PRO A 133 -31.49 26.66 -3.10
N GLU A 134 -31.33 27.88 -2.64
CA GLU A 134 -31.29 28.25 -1.22
C GLU A 134 -32.54 27.67 -0.50
N GLN A 135 -32.38 26.52 0.09
CA GLN A 135 -33.25 26.03 1.15
C GLN A 135 -32.55 26.38 2.46
N GLU A 136 -32.94 27.54 3.00
CA GLU A 136 -32.27 28.25 4.10
C GLU A 136 -32.20 27.51 5.44
N ASP A 137 -32.77 26.30 5.61
CA ASP A 137 -32.87 25.62 6.91
C ASP A 137 -32.38 24.16 6.94
N ARG A 138 -31.65 23.69 5.94
CA ARG A 138 -31.13 22.31 5.99
C ARG A 138 -29.62 22.29 6.17
N GLU A 139 -29.17 21.70 7.29
CA GLU A 139 -27.76 21.36 7.43
C GLU A 139 -27.31 20.53 6.22
N PRO A 140 -26.19 20.91 5.59
CA PRO A 140 -25.71 20.19 4.41
C PRO A 140 -25.32 18.75 4.80
N ALA A 141 -25.71 17.77 3.99
CA ALA A 141 -25.43 16.37 4.21
C ALA A 141 -23.92 16.11 4.44
N PRO A 142 -23.55 15.22 5.37
CA PRO A 142 -22.16 14.93 5.65
C PRO A 142 -21.45 14.35 4.43
N PHE A 143 -20.15 14.58 4.30
CA PHE A 143 -19.32 13.88 3.34
C PHE A 143 -19.14 12.44 3.75
N ILE A 144 -19.39 11.50 2.83
CA ILE A 144 -19.09 10.08 3.05
C ILE A 144 -17.65 9.83 2.65
N VAL A 145 -16.82 9.41 3.62
CA VAL A 145 -15.39 9.19 3.43
C VAL A 145 -15.03 7.75 3.71
N GLY A 146 -14.58 7.03 2.69
CA GLY A 146 -14.11 5.66 2.82
C GLY A 146 -12.67 5.59 3.35
N THR A 147 -12.46 5.06 4.54
CA THR A 147 -11.12 4.80 5.08
C THR A 147 -11.10 3.67 6.11
N GLY A 148 -10.03 2.88 6.12
CA GLY A 148 -9.76 1.89 7.17
C GLY A 148 -8.73 2.38 8.21
N SER A 149 -8.29 3.64 8.12
CA SER A 149 -7.25 4.19 8.99
C SER A 149 -7.85 5.13 10.04
N PRO A 150 -7.72 4.82 11.36
CA PRO A 150 -8.16 5.71 12.42
C PRO A 150 -7.50 7.09 12.34
N ARG A 151 -6.22 7.15 12.01
CA ARG A 151 -5.48 8.41 11.83
C ARG A 151 -6.10 9.27 10.73
N ARG A 152 -6.38 8.69 9.56
CA ARG A 152 -6.99 9.41 8.44
C ARG A 152 -8.38 9.89 8.77
N ARG A 153 -9.16 9.08 9.50
CA ARG A 153 -10.48 9.46 9.95
C ARG A 153 -10.43 10.76 10.75
N ILE A 154 -9.63 10.81 11.82
CA ILE A 154 -9.50 11.99 12.68
C ILE A 154 -9.04 13.21 11.86
N GLN A 155 -8.04 13.02 11.00
CA GLN A 155 -7.48 14.11 10.20
C GLN A 155 -8.47 14.68 9.20
N ILE A 156 -9.25 13.85 8.49
CA ILE A 156 -10.21 14.34 7.50
C ILE A 156 -11.41 15.00 8.17
N GLU A 157 -11.92 14.47 9.29
CA GLU A 157 -13.00 15.06 10.08
C GLU A 157 -12.62 16.47 10.52
N GLU A 158 -11.44 16.63 11.10
CA GLU A 158 -10.94 17.93 11.57
C GLU A 158 -10.67 18.89 10.39
N TRP A 159 -10.09 18.38 9.29
CA TRP A 159 -9.80 19.19 8.11
C TRP A 159 -11.08 19.74 7.46
N LEU A 160 -12.11 18.91 7.27
CA LEU A 160 -13.40 19.30 6.72
C LEU A 160 -14.10 20.35 7.60
N LYS A 161 -14.06 20.14 8.91
CA LYS A 161 -14.63 21.08 9.88
C LYS A 161 -13.95 22.45 9.82
N ARG A 162 -12.60 22.46 9.84
CA ARG A 162 -11.83 23.74 9.87
C ARG A 162 -11.92 24.54 8.57
N HIS A 163 -11.86 23.86 7.43
CA HIS A 163 -11.71 24.54 6.15
C HIS A 163 -13.04 24.76 5.43
N TRP A 164 -14.03 23.90 5.69
CA TRP A 164 -15.29 23.96 4.98
C TRP A 164 -16.54 24.03 5.89
N ASN A 165 -16.34 24.06 7.20
CA ASN A 165 -17.43 23.98 8.19
C ASN A 165 -18.40 22.83 7.89
N ARG A 166 -17.87 21.67 7.49
CA ARG A 166 -18.63 20.48 7.08
C ARG A 166 -18.33 19.30 7.96
N THR A 167 -19.31 18.43 8.13
CA THR A 167 -19.18 17.16 8.81
C THR A 167 -18.86 16.04 7.81
N SER A 168 -18.33 14.92 8.31
CA SER A 168 -18.12 13.70 7.55
C SER A 168 -18.65 12.47 8.26
N GLU A 169 -19.14 11.52 7.48
CA GLU A 169 -19.43 10.15 7.90
C GLU A 169 -18.31 9.24 7.37
N CYS A 170 -17.45 8.74 8.26
CA CYS A 170 -16.38 7.83 7.86
C CYS A 170 -16.86 6.39 7.84
N ARG A 171 -16.82 5.76 6.67
CA ARG A 171 -17.14 4.34 6.46
C ARG A 171 -15.89 3.50 6.36
N LEU A 172 -15.94 2.30 6.93
CA LEU A 172 -14.83 1.36 6.86
C LEU A 172 -14.58 0.93 5.41
N LEU A 173 -13.45 1.34 4.86
CA LEU A 173 -12.99 0.94 3.53
C LEU A 173 -11.65 0.21 3.65
N ARG A 174 -11.68 -1.11 3.45
CA ARG A 174 -10.51 -1.99 3.41
C ARG A 174 -10.22 -2.42 1.97
N TRP A 175 -9.38 -3.40 1.79
CA TRP A 175 -8.87 -3.95 0.55
C TRP A 175 -7.67 -3.17 -0.04
N ASN A 176 -7.13 -3.67 -1.14
CA ASN A 176 -6.08 -2.99 -1.89
C ASN A 176 -6.60 -1.69 -2.56
N VAL A 177 -5.68 -0.89 -3.08
CA VAL A 177 -6.04 0.43 -3.64
C VAL A 177 -7.02 0.30 -4.81
N ASN A 178 -6.84 -0.69 -5.69
CA ASN A 178 -7.70 -0.85 -6.86
C ASN A 178 -9.15 -1.14 -6.46
N THR A 179 -9.34 -2.10 -5.56
CA THR A 179 -10.68 -2.44 -5.06
C THR A 179 -11.35 -1.26 -4.36
N ARG A 180 -10.58 -0.42 -3.65
CA ARG A 180 -11.13 0.81 -3.04
C ARG A 180 -11.57 1.82 -4.09
N LEU A 181 -10.81 1.95 -5.18
CA LEU A 181 -11.19 2.82 -6.29
C LEU A 181 -12.44 2.31 -7.01
N GLU A 182 -12.52 1.00 -7.26
CA GLU A 182 -13.70 0.36 -7.85
C GLU A 182 -14.96 0.62 -7.01
N LYS A 183 -14.86 0.44 -5.69
CA LYS A 183 -15.97 0.74 -4.76
C LYS A 183 -16.39 2.20 -4.82
N LEU A 184 -15.43 3.12 -4.85
CA LEU A 184 -15.72 4.54 -5.00
C LEU A 184 -16.46 4.84 -6.31
N TRP A 185 -16.03 4.24 -7.42
CA TRP A 185 -16.66 4.45 -8.73
C TRP A 185 -18.05 3.83 -8.82
N ASN A 186 -18.28 2.72 -8.13
CA ASN A 186 -19.59 2.08 -8.04
C ASN A 186 -20.56 2.76 -7.06
N GLY A 187 -20.09 3.77 -6.31
CA GLY A 187 -20.90 4.51 -5.34
C GLY A 187 -21.16 3.77 -4.02
N GLU A 188 -20.29 2.79 -3.68
CA GLU A 188 -20.38 2.01 -2.44
C GLU A 188 -19.80 2.75 -1.22
#